data_28ee00e71f70155a20f712822535f470
#
_entry.id   28ee00e71f70155a20f712822535f470
#
_cell.length_a   1.000
_cell.length_b   1.000
_cell.length_c   1.000
_cell.angle_alpha   90.00
_cell.angle_beta   90.00
_cell.angle_gamma   90.00
#
_symmetry.space_group_name_H-M   'P 1'
#
loop_
_entity.id
_entity.type
_entity.pdbx_description
1 polymer ?
#
loop_
_entity_poly.entity_id
_entity_poly.type
_entity_poly.pdbx_seq_one_letter_code
_entity_poly.pdbx_strand_id
1 'polypeptide(L)'
;MDADTQVSQLEAALMQQAETIAREQRQNAESARARILKDADERLKLAAEREVLSAKVDAERVVRRQVQIAEARMAAELDRLRWALTEATLAGVHLAFRNLVSDQARYVELLEAWLANAARDLPAGDLVAEVRAADQPLLAPNWAQIVERAAHGRQVELRVNEQPSEGGMRVLLANGRAQLDQTFEARQSRLADELARVSMERLFASAPDLGTLIHG
;
A
#
# COMPACT_ATOMS: atom_id res chain seq x y z
N MET A 1 97.50 23.51 -52.73
CA MET A 1 96.66 23.43 -51.50
C MET A 1 97.12 22.21 -50.74
N ASP A 2 97.63 22.44 -49.55
CA ASP A 2 98.18 21.34 -48.73
C ASP A 2 97.07 20.36 -48.26
N ALA A 3 97.37 19.10 -48.37
CA ALA A 3 96.47 18.02 -47.97
C ALA A 3 95.95 18.19 -46.51
N ASP A 4 96.74 18.71 -45.62
CA ASP A 4 96.43 19.03 -44.22
C ASP A 4 95.32 20.11 -44.10
N THR A 5 95.31 21.10 -45.01
CA THR A 5 94.26 22.14 -45.06
C THR A 5 92.90 21.56 -45.52
N GLN A 6 92.93 20.61 -46.44
CA GLN A 6 91.72 19.94 -46.91
C GLN A 6 91.12 19.03 -45.83
N VAL A 7 91.96 18.27 -45.10
CA VAL A 7 91.55 17.42 -44.00
C VAL A 7 90.90 18.23 -42.86
N SER A 8 91.59 19.38 -42.50
CA SER A 8 91.03 20.27 -41.42
C SER A 8 89.73 20.94 -41.82
N GLN A 9 89.51 21.29 -43.11
CA GLN A 9 88.24 21.80 -43.62
C GLN A 9 87.16 20.71 -43.61
N LEU A 10 87.46 19.43 -43.91
CA LEU A 10 86.53 18.33 -43.88
C LEU A 10 86.12 18.00 -42.43
N GLU A 11 87.08 18.01 -41.51
CA GLU A 11 86.80 17.83 -40.08
C GLU A 11 85.90 18.91 -39.55
N ALA A 12 86.12 20.17 -39.83
CA ALA A 12 85.30 21.29 -39.42
C ALA A 12 83.87 21.20 -40.02
N ALA A 13 83.73 20.76 -41.30
CA ALA A 13 82.41 20.56 -41.91
C ALA A 13 81.67 19.40 -41.30
N LEU A 14 82.34 18.29 -41.00
CA LEU A 14 81.74 17.09 -40.30
C LEU A 14 81.29 17.43 -38.87
N MET A 15 82.09 18.21 -38.12
CA MET A 15 81.70 18.71 -36.80
C MET A 15 80.52 19.65 -36.86
N GLN A 16 80.47 20.58 -37.79
CA GLN A 16 79.35 21.47 -38.02
C GLN A 16 78.08 20.71 -38.40
N GLN A 17 78.18 19.69 -39.25
CA GLN A 17 77.05 18.84 -39.60
C GLN A 17 76.56 18.00 -38.42
N ALA A 18 77.49 17.46 -37.65
CA ALA A 18 77.13 16.71 -36.43
C ALA A 18 76.44 17.59 -35.38
N GLU A 19 76.87 18.83 -35.17
CA GLU A 19 76.20 19.79 -34.27
C GLU A 19 74.83 20.20 -34.76
N THR A 20 74.65 20.34 -36.10
CA THR A 20 73.35 20.65 -36.68
C THR A 20 72.38 19.51 -36.47
N ILE A 21 72.76 18.26 -36.77
CA ILE A 21 71.97 17.11 -36.52
C ILE A 21 71.62 16.97 -35.03
N ALA A 22 72.64 17.20 -34.15
CA ALA A 22 72.40 17.08 -32.71
C ALA A 22 71.38 18.18 -32.20
N ARG A 23 71.40 19.40 -32.76
CA ARG A 23 70.45 20.46 -32.48
C ARG A 23 69.05 20.09 -32.99
N GLU A 24 68.93 19.64 -34.19
CA GLU A 24 67.66 19.19 -34.77
C GLU A 24 67.02 18.04 -33.95
N GLN A 25 67.84 17.05 -33.58
CA GLN A 25 67.36 15.93 -32.74
C GLN A 25 66.89 16.38 -31.37
N ARG A 26 67.62 17.29 -30.70
CA ARG A 26 67.18 17.89 -29.42
C ARG A 26 65.88 18.65 -29.57
N GLN A 27 65.75 19.46 -30.60
CA GLN A 27 64.54 20.26 -30.87
C GLN A 27 63.33 19.35 -31.16
N ASN A 28 63.54 18.30 -31.96
CA ASN A 28 62.52 17.28 -32.22
C ASN A 28 62.11 16.52 -30.93
N ALA A 29 63.08 16.17 -30.08
CA ALA A 29 62.81 15.50 -28.83
C ALA A 29 62.05 16.40 -27.85
N GLU A 30 62.40 17.70 -27.75
CA GLU A 30 61.68 18.68 -26.94
C GLU A 30 60.24 18.90 -27.44
N SER A 31 60.04 18.97 -28.75
CA SER A 31 58.73 19.12 -29.36
C SER A 31 57.87 17.87 -29.14
N ALA A 32 58.45 16.67 -29.23
CA ALA A 32 57.80 15.41 -28.94
C ALA A 32 57.40 15.30 -27.45
N ARG A 33 58.31 15.68 -26.54
CA ARG A 33 58.05 15.73 -25.12
C ARG A 33 56.91 16.69 -24.78
N ALA A 34 56.94 17.93 -25.37
CA ALA A 34 55.87 18.90 -25.14
C ALA A 34 54.48 18.39 -25.60
N ARG A 35 54.42 17.68 -26.75
CA ARG A 35 53.19 17.06 -27.26
C ARG A 35 52.70 15.92 -26.32
N ILE A 36 53.60 15.07 -25.86
CA ILE A 36 53.22 13.97 -24.92
C ILE A 36 52.69 14.54 -23.64
N LEU A 37 53.35 15.58 -23.05
CA LEU A 37 52.90 16.19 -21.81
C LEU A 37 51.53 16.88 -21.97
N LYS A 38 51.30 17.58 -23.09
CA LYS A 38 49.99 18.19 -23.39
C LYS A 38 48.90 17.15 -23.54
N ASP A 39 49.15 16.09 -24.30
CA ASP A 39 48.17 15.00 -24.47
C ASP A 39 47.85 14.30 -23.13
N ALA A 40 48.87 14.10 -22.30
CA ALA A 40 48.68 13.52 -20.96
C ALA A 40 47.83 14.44 -20.04
N ASP A 41 48.09 15.77 -20.08
CA ASP A 41 47.32 16.73 -19.30
C ASP A 41 45.84 16.78 -19.75
N GLU A 42 45.60 16.80 -21.09
CA GLU A 42 44.27 16.76 -21.66
C GLU A 42 43.51 15.47 -21.26
N ARG A 43 44.19 14.34 -21.32
CA ARG A 43 43.60 13.04 -20.88
C ARG A 43 43.27 13.01 -19.39
N LEU A 44 44.17 13.55 -18.56
CA LEU A 44 43.92 13.64 -17.11
C LEU A 44 42.74 14.58 -16.81
N LYS A 45 42.61 15.71 -17.47
CA LYS A 45 41.47 16.62 -17.32
C LYS A 45 40.16 15.93 -17.69
N LEU A 46 40.12 15.28 -18.85
CA LEU A 46 38.92 14.49 -19.27
C LEU A 46 38.60 13.37 -18.33
N ALA A 47 39.59 12.66 -17.79
CA ALA A 47 39.37 11.59 -16.82
C ALA A 47 38.79 12.14 -15.49
N ALA A 48 39.34 13.27 -15.01
CA ALA A 48 38.83 13.94 -13.81
C ALA A 48 37.37 14.44 -13.97
N GLU A 49 37.07 15.04 -15.13
CA GLU A 49 35.70 15.48 -15.43
C GLU A 49 34.71 14.34 -15.50
N ARG A 50 35.09 13.22 -16.14
CA ARG A 50 34.27 12.01 -16.19
C ARG A 50 34.00 11.45 -14.80
N GLU A 51 35.02 11.41 -13.94
CA GLU A 51 34.89 10.91 -12.56
C GLU A 51 33.93 11.78 -11.74
N VAL A 52 34.07 13.13 -11.85
CA VAL A 52 33.17 14.07 -11.20
C VAL A 52 31.73 13.93 -11.68
N LEU A 53 31.52 13.76 -12.99
CA LEU A 53 30.18 13.53 -13.55
C LEU A 53 29.58 12.21 -13.07
N SER A 54 30.38 11.13 -13.06
CA SER A 54 29.96 9.83 -12.54
C SER A 54 29.56 9.92 -11.07
N ALA A 55 30.39 10.55 -10.25
CA ALA A 55 30.11 10.76 -8.83
C ALA A 55 28.83 11.58 -8.60
N LYS A 56 28.56 12.60 -9.40
CA LYS A 56 27.31 13.37 -9.33
C LYS A 56 26.08 12.49 -9.64
N VAL A 57 26.15 11.72 -10.72
CA VAL A 57 25.04 10.82 -11.11
C VAL A 57 24.78 9.77 -10.01
N ASP A 58 25.83 9.23 -9.44
CA ASP A 58 25.69 8.25 -8.35
C ASP A 58 25.12 8.90 -7.07
N ALA A 59 25.57 10.11 -6.74
CA ALA A 59 25.02 10.85 -5.61
C ALA A 59 23.52 11.16 -5.81
N GLU A 60 23.11 11.62 -6.98
CA GLU A 60 21.70 11.85 -7.31
C GLU A 60 20.86 10.56 -7.26
N ARG A 61 21.43 9.43 -7.69
CA ARG A 61 20.76 8.12 -7.59
C ARG A 61 20.53 7.71 -6.14
N VAL A 62 21.54 7.92 -5.28
CA VAL A 62 21.43 7.64 -3.85
C VAL A 62 20.37 8.51 -3.20
N VAL A 63 20.39 9.83 -3.47
CA VAL A 63 19.39 10.77 -2.93
C VAL A 63 17.97 10.36 -3.36
N ARG A 64 17.75 10.15 -4.66
CA ARG A 64 16.43 9.68 -5.16
C ARG A 64 15.97 8.40 -4.49
N ARG A 65 16.85 7.42 -4.32
CA ARG A 65 16.53 6.18 -3.63
C ARG A 65 16.15 6.40 -2.17
N GLN A 66 16.84 7.29 -1.47
CA GLN A 66 16.52 7.61 -0.07
C GLN A 66 15.16 8.30 0.06
N VAL A 67 14.86 9.24 -0.83
CA VAL A 67 13.54 9.89 -0.90
C VAL A 67 12.44 8.87 -1.12
N GLN A 68 12.58 7.99 -2.12
CA GLN A 68 11.59 6.95 -2.40
C GLN A 68 11.37 5.99 -1.21
N ILE A 69 12.45 5.63 -0.51
CA ILE A 69 12.34 4.80 0.70
C ILE A 69 11.60 5.54 1.82
N ALA A 70 11.88 6.83 2.01
CA ALA A 70 11.21 7.64 3.02
C ALA A 70 9.72 7.81 2.71
N GLU A 71 9.37 8.10 1.46
CA GLU A 71 7.98 8.19 0.99
C GLU A 71 7.22 6.87 1.19
N ALA A 72 7.82 5.74 0.80
CA ALA A 72 7.22 4.43 0.98
C ALA A 72 7.00 4.08 2.47
N ARG A 73 7.94 4.43 3.35
CA ARG A 73 7.79 4.25 4.79
C ARG A 73 6.66 5.12 5.35
N MET A 74 6.61 6.38 4.96
CA MET A 74 5.55 7.29 5.39
C MET A 74 4.17 6.82 4.93
N ALA A 75 4.03 6.39 3.68
CA ALA A 75 2.79 5.82 3.16
C ALA A 75 2.36 4.59 3.97
N ALA A 76 3.28 3.66 4.24
CA ALA A 76 2.99 2.47 5.04
C ALA A 76 2.54 2.80 6.48
N GLU A 77 3.14 3.79 7.14
CA GLU A 77 2.72 4.23 8.48
C GLU A 77 1.33 4.88 8.45
N LEU A 78 1.04 5.70 7.44
CA LEU A 78 -0.30 6.28 7.26
C LEU A 78 -1.36 5.21 7.03
N ASP A 79 -1.06 4.20 6.22
CA ASP A 79 -1.99 3.10 5.97
C ASP A 79 -2.23 2.27 7.24
N ARG A 80 -1.21 2.04 8.06
CA ARG A 80 -1.36 1.41 9.37
C ARG A 80 -2.29 2.21 10.30
N LEU A 81 -2.10 3.54 10.35
CA LEU A 81 -2.97 4.42 11.16
C LEU A 81 -4.40 4.43 10.65
N ARG A 82 -4.60 4.51 9.33
CA ARG A 82 -5.93 4.42 8.71
C ARG A 82 -6.62 3.12 9.06
N TRP A 83 -5.91 2.01 8.95
CA TRP A 83 -6.43 0.70 9.29
C TRP A 83 -6.80 0.58 10.77
N ALA A 84 -5.92 1.02 11.67
CA ALA A 84 -6.18 1.01 13.11
C ALA A 84 -7.41 1.86 13.49
N LEU A 85 -7.60 3.03 12.88
CA LEU A 85 -8.77 3.87 13.09
C LEU A 85 -10.04 3.22 12.55
N THR A 86 -9.98 2.56 11.42
CA THR A 86 -11.12 1.81 10.85
C THR A 86 -11.51 0.65 11.75
N GLU A 87 -10.55 -0.14 12.24
CA GLU A 87 -10.80 -1.20 13.20
C GLU A 87 -11.41 -0.69 14.51
N ALA A 88 -10.88 0.41 15.06
CA ALA A 88 -11.45 1.03 16.25
C ALA A 88 -12.89 1.49 16.03
N THR A 89 -13.22 1.99 14.84
CA THR A 89 -14.58 2.38 14.46
C THR A 89 -15.49 1.16 14.37
N LEU A 90 -15.02 0.07 13.75
CA LEU A 90 -15.77 -1.17 13.64
C LEU A 90 -15.98 -1.84 15.02
N ALA A 91 -15.03 -1.74 15.94
CA ALA A 91 -15.21 -2.19 17.32
C ALA A 91 -16.37 -1.45 18.04
N GLY A 92 -16.66 -0.21 17.65
CA GLY A 92 -17.83 0.55 18.12
C GLY A 92 -19.17 -0.09 17.70
N VAL A 93 -19.21 -0.88 16.63
CA VAL A 93 -20.43 -1.56 16.17
C VAL A 93 -20.90 -2.60 17.21
N HIS A 94 -19.98 -3.32 17.84
CA HIS A 94 -20.33 -4.27 18.93
C HIS A 94 -20.95 -3.56 20.14
N LEU A 95 -20.47 -2.35 20.46
CA LEU A 95 -21.09 -1.56 21.51
C LEU A 95 -22.49 -1.11 21.11
N ALA A 96 -22.70 -0.71 19.87
CA ALA A 96 -24.02 -0.33 19.35
C ALA A 96 -24.99 -1.52 19.38
N PHE A 97 -24.54 -2.74 19.06
CA PHE A 97 -25.35 -3.95 19.17
C PHE A 97 -25.76 -4.24 20.61
N ARG A 98 -24.84 -4.15 21.58
CA ARG A 98 -25.17 -4.32 22.99
C ARG A 98 -26.17 -3.28 23.49
N ASN A 99 -26.02 -2.03 23.08
CA ASN A 99 -26.96 -0.96 23.44
C ASN A 99 -28.35 -1.23 22.85
N LEU A 100 -28.42 -1.72 21.60
CA LEU A 100 -29.68 -2.08 20.95
C LEU A 100 -30.38 -3.23 21.68
N VAL A 101 -29.63 -4.26 22.06
CA VAL A 101 -30.18 -5.37 22.86
C VAL A 101 -30.66 -4.94 24.23
N SER A 102 -30.05 -3.92 24.84
CA SER A 102 -30.45 -3.35 26.13
C SER A 102 -31.78 -2.61 26.04
N ASP A 103 -32.13 -2.05 24.88
CA ASP A 103 -33.46 -1.47 24.60
C ASP A 103 -34.38 -2.58 24.08
N GLN A 104 -34.98 -3.31 25.03
CA GLN A 104 -35.79 -4.50 24.75
C GLN A 104 -36.96 -4.23 23.78
N ALA A 105 -37.63 -3.08 23.89
CA ALA A 105 -38.75 -2.75 23.03
C ALA A 105 -38.31 -2.61 21.57
N ARG A 106 -37.29 -1.81 21.34
CA ARG A 106 -36.71 -1.59 20.01
C ARG A 106 -36.06 -2.84 19.45
N TYR A 107 -35.47 -3.65 20.30
CA TYR A 107 -34.85 -4.92 19.90
C TYR A 107 -35.91 -5.94 19.42
N VAL A 108 -37.04 -6.07 20.13
CA VAL A 108 -38.15 -6.95 19.71
C VAL A 108 -38.76 -6.48 18.38
N GLU A 109 -38.98 -5.18 18.20
CA GLU A 109 -39.45 -4.64 16.91
C GLU A 109 -38.49 -4.98 15.76
N LEU A 110 -37.18 -4.92 16.00
CA LEU A 110 -36.17 -5.30 15.01
C LEU A 110 -36.24 -6.79 14.66
N LEU A 111 -36.35 -7.66 15.68
CA LEU A 111 -36.48 -9.10 15.47
C LEU A 111 -37.75 -9.44 14.69
N GLU A 112 -38.87 -8.77 14.98
CA GLU A 112 -40.12 -8.91 14.24
C GLU A 112 -39.97 -8.52 12.78
N ALA A 113 -39.32 -7.38 12.50
CA ALA A 113 -39.03 -6.94 11.14
C ALA A 113 -38.11 -7.91 10.38
N TRP A 114 -37.15 -8.52 11.06
CA TRP A 114 -36.28 -9.51 10.44
C TRP A 114 -37.00 -10.84 10.18
N LEU A 115 -37.91 -11.25 11.06
CA LEU A 115 -38.76 -12.39 10.82
C LEU A 115 -39.69 -12.17 9.61
N ALA A 116 -40.27 -10.96 9.48
CA ALA A 116 -41.10 -10.58 8.33
C ALA A 116 -40.31 -10.64 7.01
N ASN A 117 -39.09 -10.13 7.00
CA ASN A 117 -38.22 -10.23 5.82
C ASN A 117 -37.91 -11.69 5.49
N ALA A 118 -37.53 -12.49 6.48
CA ALA A 118 -37.22 -13.90 6.29
C ALA A 118 -38.45 -14.70 5.80
N ALA A 119 -39.64 -14.42 6.33
CA ALA A 119 -40.88 -15.06 5.90
C ALA A 119 -41.25 -14.75 4.44
N ARG A 120 -40.88 -13.55 3.96
CA ARG A 120 -41.06 -13.15 2.57
C ARG A 120 -40.01 -13.76 1.63
N ASP A 121 -38.75 -13.78 2.06
CA ASP A 121 -37.62 -14.13 1.21
C ASP A 121 -37.37 -15.65 1.14
N LEU A 122 -37.78 -16.41 2.17
CA LEU A 122 -37.66 -17.85 2.19
C LEU A 122 -38.83 -18.54 1.44
N PRO A 123 -38.58 -19.68 0.76
CA PRO A 123 -39.62 -20.46 0.07
C PRO A 123 -40.77 -20.83 0.99
N ALA A 124 -41.94 -21.16 0.39
CA ALA A 124 -43.13 -21.57 1.17
C ALA A 124 -42.84 -22.79 2.03
N GLY A 125 -43.42 -22.81 3.24
CA GLY A 125 -43.29 -23.86 4.22
C GLY A 125 -43.22 -23.32 5.65
N ASP A 126 -43.24 -24.23 6.62
CA ASP A 126 -43.09 -23.90 8.02
C ASP A 126 -41.66 -23.41 8.34
N LEU A 127 -41.58 -22.50 9.27
CA LEU A 127 -40.32 -21.86 9.65
C LEU A 127 -39.90 -22.23 11.08
N VAL A 128 -38.63 -22.17 11.33
CA VAL A 128 -38.04 -22.20 12.67
C VAL A 128 -37.23 -20.91 12.86
N ALA A 129 -37.56 -20.16 13.89
CA ALA A 129 -36.81 -18.99 14.31
C ALA A 129 -35.91 -19.36 15.49
N GLU A 130 -34.61 -19.34 15.27
CA GLU A 130 -33.60 -19.59 16.28
C GLU A 130 -33.07 -18.28 16.84
N VAL A 131 -33.15 -18.12 18.15
CA VAL A 131 -32.65 -16.96 18.89
C VAL A 131 -31.75 -17.42 20.03
N ARG A 132 -30.91 -16.53 20.55
CA ARG A 132 -30.11 -16.89 21.73
C ARG A 132 -30.98 -17.12 22.95
N ALA A 133 -30.48 -17.94 23.90
CA ALA A 133 -31.21 -18.32 25.11
C ALA A 133 -31.72 -17.11 25.92
N ALA A 134 -30.99 -16.01 25.95
CA ALA A 134 -31.39 -14.79 26.66
C ALA A 134 -32.56 -14.03 25.99
N ASP A 135 -32.81 -14.24 24.70
CA ASP A 135 -33.88 -13.55 23.96
C ASP A 135 -35.19 -14.34 23.93
N GLN A 136 -35.12 -15.64 24.13
CA GLN A 136 -36.32 -16.47 24.16
C GLN A 136 -37.40 -16.00 25.18
N PRO A 137 -37.06 -15.67 26.44
CA PRO A 137 -38.02 -15.14 27.41
C PRO A 137 -38.67 -13.80 27.01
N LEU A 138 -38.00 -13.00 26.21
CA LEU A 138 -38.51 -11.72 25.69
C LEU A 138 -39.55 -11.90 24.61
N LEU A 139 -39.41 -12.95 23.78
CA LEU A 139 -40.26 -13.21 22.63
C LEU A 139 -41.41 -14.16 22.96
N ALA A 140 -41.17 -15.16 23.78
CA ALA A 140 -42.12 -16.22 24.06
C ALA A 140 -43.51 -15.76 24.54
N PRO A 141 -43.65 -14.73 25.40
CA PRO A 141 -44.99 -14.30 25.88
C PRO A 141 -45.89 -13.77 24.76
N ASN A 142 -45.30 -13.15 23.73
CA ASN A 142 -46.03 -12.52 22.62
C ASN A 142 -45.76 -13.19 21.28
N TRP A 143 -45.16 -14.38 21.28
CA TRP A 143 -44.69 -15.04 20.07
C TRP A 143 -45.80 -15.24 19.01
N ALA A 144 -46.98 -15.71 19.43
CA ALA A 144 -48.08 -15.92 18.49
C ALA A 144 -48.52 -14.63 17.81
N GLN A 145 -48.52 -13.50 18.52
CA GLN A 145 -48.87 -12.20 17.95
C GLN A 145 -47.77 -11.69 16.98
N ILE A 146 -46.51 -11.91 17.32
CA ILE A 146 -45.36 -11.57 16.48
C ILE A 146 -45.44 -12.37 15.17
N VAL A 147 -45.67 -13.67 15.24
CA VAL A 147 -45.79 -14.57 14.06
C VAL A 147 -46.97 -14.13 13.18
N GLU A 148 -48.13 -13.84 13.77
CA GLU A 148 -49.30 -13.38 13.01
C GLU A 148 -49.00 -12.07 12.21
N ARG A 149 -48.28 -11.14 12.83
CA ARG A 149 -47.91 -9.86 12.14
C ARG A 149 -46.80 -10.05 11.13
N ALA A 150 -45.77 -10.87 11.46
CA ALA A 150 -44.56 -10.96 10.67
C ALA A 150 -44.58 -12.02 9.57
N ALA A 151 -45.31 -13.13 9.80
CA ALA A 151 -45.23 -14.32 8.94
C ALA A 151 -46.60 -14.82 8.45
N HIS A 152 -47.52 -13.92 8.19
CA HIS A 152 -48.91 -14.15 7.79
C HIS A 152 -49.19 -15.54 7.20
N GLY A 153 -49.93 -16.39 7.97
CA GLY A 153 -50.35 -17.72 7.52
C GLY A 153 -49.28 -18.80 7.50
N ARG A 154 -48.07 -18.52 8.00
CA ARG A 154 -46.99 -19.49 8.17
C ARG A 154 -46.87 -19.89 9.63
N GLN A 155 -46.61 -21.17 9.90
CA GLN A 155 -46.24 -21.60 11.24
C GLN A 155 -44.73 -21.29 11.48
N VAL A 156 -44.42 -20.70 12.63
CA VAL A 156 -43.06 -20.40 13.03
C VAL A 156 -42.80 -20.90 14.43
N GLU A 157 -41.91 -21.90 14.55
CA GLU A 157 -41.48 -22.44 15.84
C GLU A 157 -40.34 -21.58 16.39
N LEU A 158 -40.40 -21.21 17.67
CA LEU A 158 -39.32 -20.49 18.35
C LEU A 158 -38.39 -21.50 19.03
N ARG A 159 -37.11 -21.49 18.67
CA ARG A 159 -36.05 -22.35 19.25
C ARG A 159 -34.90 -21.54 19.80
N VAL A 160 -34.17 -22.11 20.74
CA VAL A 160 -32.90 -21.59 21.22
C VAL A 160 -31.78 -22.03 20.28
N ASN A 161 -30.98 -21.10 19.81
CA ASN A 161 -29.75 -21.41 19.10
C ASN A 161 -28.65 -21.78 20.11
N GLU A 162 -28.03 -22.93 19.92
CA GLU A 162 -26.91 -23.40 20.76
C GLU A 162 -25.60 -22.66 20.48
N GLN A 163 -25.48 -22.01 19.33
CA GLN A 163 -24.29 -21.21 18.99
C GLN A 163 -24.31 -19.89 19.73
N PRO A 164 -23.16 -19.47 20.31
CA PRO A 164 -23.06 -18.15 20.95
C PRO A 164 -23.28 -17.04 19.95
N SER A 165 -24.08 -16.05 20.31
CA SER A 165 -24.39 -14.88 19.49
C SER A 165 -24.59 -13.65 20.39
N GLU A 166 -24.21 -12.47 19.92
CA GLU A 166 -24.47 -11.18 20.59
C GLU A 166 -25.95 -10.76 20.47
N GLY A 167 -26.69 -11.34 19.49
CA GLY A 167 -28.10 -11.06 19.26
C GLY A 167 -28.52 -11.34 17.82
N GLY A 168 -29.79 -11.04 17.55
CA GLY A 168 -30.40 -11.33 16.26
C GLY A 168 -31.11 -12.68 16.21
N MET A 169 -31.49 -13.12 15.02
CA MET A 169 -32.12 -14.42 14.83
C MET A 169 -31.64 -15.11 13.57
N ARG A 170 -31.74 -16.42 13.55
CA ARG A 170 -31.61 -17.25 12.34
C ARG A 170 -32.99 -17.82 12.03
N VAL A 171 -33.44 -17.65 10.80
CA VAL A 171 -34.72 -18.23 10.34
C VAL A 171 -34.44 -19.26 9.28
N LEU A 172 -34.96 -20.49 9.49
CA LEU A 172 -34.77 -21.59 8.56
C LEU A 172 -36.10 -22.24 8.23
N LEU A 173 -36.16 -22.87 7.07
CA LEU A 173 -37.28 -23.80 6.80
C LEU A 173 -37.21 -25.01 7.72
N ALA A 174 -38.37 -25.50 8.17
CA ALA A 174 -38.43 -26.67 9.05
C ALA A 174 -37.77 -27.92 8.45
N ASN A 175 -37.66 -28.01 7.11
CA ASN A 175 -36.96 -29.09 6.41
C ASN A 175 -35.44 -28.85 6.24
N GLY A 176 -34.89 -27.74 6.74
CA GLY A 176 -33.46 -27.40 6.71
C GLY A 176 -32.89 -27.02 5.33
N ARG A 177 -33.72 -26.91 4.27
CA ARG A 177 -33.23 -26.67 2.89
C ARG A 177 -32.81 -25.24 2.63
N ALA A 178 -33.30 -24.28 3.39
CA ALA A 178 -32.95 -22.88 3.26
C ALA A 178 -32.95 -22.21 4.62
N GLN A 179 -32.07 -21.27 4.79
CA GLN A 179 -31.95 -20.47 6.01
C GLN A 179 -31.57 -19.05 5.67
N LEU A 180 -31.98 -18.10 6.50
CA LEU A 180 -31.58 -16.72 6.48
C LEU A 180 -30.99 -16.37 7.85
N ASP A 181 -29.67 -16.20 7.92
CA ASP A 181 -28.98 -15.83 9.13
C ASP A 181 -28.94 -14.30 9.27
N GLN A 182 -29.71 -13.81 10.25
CA GLN A 182 -29.82 -12.39 10.62
C GLN A 182 -29.23 -12.13 12.01
N THR A 183 -28.32 -13.01 12.49
CA THR A 183 -27.52 -12.69 13.67
C THR A 183 -26.65 -11.47 13.42
N PHE A 184 -26.27 -10.75 14.47
CA PHE A 184 -25.42 -9.58 14.35
C PHE A 184 -24.08 -9.92 13.69
N GLU A 185 -23.49 -11.06 14.04
CA GLU A 185 -22.25 -11.56 13.47
C GLU A 185 -22.36 -11.83 11.96
N ALA A 186 -23.43 -12.51 11.55
CA ALA A 186 -23.64 -12.81 10.14
C ALA A 186 -23.90 -11.53 9.32
N ARG A 187 -24.61 -10.56 9.87
CA ARG A 187 -24.85 -9.26 9.24
C ARG A 187 -23.56 -8.45 9.16
N GLN A 188 -22.78 -8.40 10.24
CA GLN A 188 -21.49 -7.71 10.25
C GLN A 188 -20.55 -8.33 9.22
N SER A 189 -20.48 -9.65 9.14
CA SER A 189 -19.65 -10.36 8.14
C SER A 189 -20.08 -10.03 6.71
N ARG A 190 -21.38 -10.04 6.42
CA ARG A 190 -21.89 -9.70 5.07
C ARG A 190 -21.64 -8.24 4.68
N LEU A 191 -21.64 -7.33 5.66
CA LEU A 191 -21.47 -5.88 5.44
C LEU A 191 -20.05 -5.41 5.74
N ALA A 192 -19.11 -6.30 6.03
CA ALA A 192 -17.76 -5.94 6.48
C ALA A 192 -17.05 -5.01 5.50
N ASP A 193 -17.07 -5.35 4.21
CA ASP A 193 -16.41 -4.55 3.17
C ASP A 193 -17.07 -3.17 3.00
N GLU A 194 -18.40 -3.11 3.07
CA GLU A 194 -19.13 -1.86 2.97
C GLU A 194 -18.91 -0.98 4.20
N LEU A 195 -18.93 -1.56 5.40
CA LEU A 195 -18.63 -0.86 6.65
C LEU A 195 -17.20 -0.30 6.64
N ALA A 196 -16.22 -1.11 6.19
CA ALA A 196 -14.85 -0.66 6.06
C ALA A 196 -14.75 0.50 5.05
N ARG A 197 -15.37 0.38 3.87
CA ARG A 197 -15.39 1.42 2.85
C ARG A 197 -16.02 2.73 3.36
N VAL A 198 -17.22 2.64 3.95
CA VAL A 198 -17.92 3.84 4.48
C VAL A 198 -17.14 4.46 5.63
N SER A 199 -16.51 3.65 6.50
CA SER A 199 -15.67 4.14 7.58
C SER A 199 -14.45 4.89 7.03
N MET A 200 -13.77 4.33 6.04
CA MET A 200 -12.64 4.98 5.36
C MET A 200 -13.06 6.29 4.68
N GLU A 201 -14.15 6.29 3.95
CA GLU A 201 -14.68 7.50 3.33
C GLU A 201 -14.97 8.59 4.36
N ARG A 202 -15.69 8.25 5.44
CA ARG A 202 -16.06 9.24 6.46
C ARG A 202 -14.91 9.74 7.30
N LEU A 203 -13.93 8.89 7.60
CA LEU A 203 -12.77 9.26 8.39
C LEU A 203 -11.74 10.08 7.59
N PHE A 204 -11.65 9.83 6.29
CA PHE A 204 -10.55 10.35 5.47
C PHE A 204 -10.99 11.12 4.22
N ALA A 205 -12.31 11.32 3.99
CA ALA A 205 -12.82 12.06 2.82
C ALA A 205 -12.30 13.50 2.69
N SER A 206 -11.87 14.11 3.81
CA SER A 206 -11.29 15.45 3.84
C SER A 206 -9.76 15.45 4.02
N ALA A 207 -9.12 14.29 4.06
CA ALA A 207 -7.67 14.22 4.16
C ALA A 207 -7.06 14.69 2.82
N PRO A 208 -6.17 15.70 2.83
CA PRO A 208 -5.50 16.15 1.62
C PRO A 208 -4.70 15.00 1.03
N ASP A 209 -4.76 14.88 -0.30
CA ASP A 209 -3.94 13.90 -1.01
C ASP A 209 -2.46 14.28 -0.81
N LEU A 210 -1.69 13.39 -0.18
CA LEU A 210 -0.28 13.64 0.13
C LEU A 210 0.57 13.91 -1.13
N GLY A 211 0.10 13.46 -2.29
CA GLY A 211 0.71 13.77 -3.58
C GLY A 211 0.76 15.28 -3.87
N THR A 212 -0.20 16.05 -3.36
CA THR A 212 -0.23 17.51 -3.55
C THR A 212 0.66 18.28 -2.58
N LEU A 213 1.05 17.68 -1.45
CA LEU A 213 1.91 18.31 -0.44
C LEU A 213 3.41 18.15 -0.73
N ILE A 214 3.79 17.19 -1.56
CA ILE A 214 5.20 16.87 -1.85
C ILE A 214 5.69 17.58 -3.12
N HIS A 215 4.79 18.10 -3.96
CA HIS A 215 5.10 18.72 -5.26
C HIS A 215 4.82 20.24 -5.28
N GLY A 216 4.65 20.87 -4.13
CA GLY A 216 4.48 22.32 -3.97
C GLY A 216 5.78 23.06 -3.66
#